data_9419beb8d1496174c49b0df13fddf8fd
#
_entry.id   9419beb8d1496174c49b0df13fddf8fd
#
_cell.length_a   1.000
_cell.length_b   1.000
_cell.length_c   1.000
_cell.angle_alpha   90.00
_cell.angle_beta   90.00
_cell.angle_gamma   90.00
#
_symmetry.space_group_name_H-M   'P 1'
#
loop_
_entity.id
_entity.type
_entity.pdbx_description
1 polymer ?
#
loop_
_entity_poly.entity_id
_entity_poly.type
_entity_poly.pdbx_seq_one_letter_code
_entity_poly.pdbx_strand_id
1 'polypeptide(L)'
;MLQDIAPYSFCNDFAWINPEPTDRVLVYRGSSVLVSVDTTPQNASGEAREGTLRFPTFEMLNSIGAVVSDSAEIIQRADGMTPEAVFLFTVGDTGYFRCETDCNVLDELIEGRCIGCADDLCAQTKWQFMPISQLKQFGPKHRAFAGLVGFEYDAWYATRRFCGRCGTPLVHDMVERMVRCPQCGAMEFPKLFPAVIVGIVDTQRNKVLVSRYANREYKRYALIAGFCEMGETVEETVHREVKEEVGLRVKNLRYYKSQPWPPSSSLLFGFFCELDGSNSIKLDDHELESAEWIDRDKLPCDEDYSL
;
A
#
# COMPACT_ATOMS: atom_id res chain seq x y z
N MET A 1 -11.65 3.97 -6.72
CA MET A 1 -10.92 3.65 -5.47
C MET A 1 -9.84 2.61 -5.76
N LEU A 2 -8.80 2.49 -4.93
CA LEU A 2 -7.67 1.56 -5.17
C LEU A 2 -8.12 0.11 -5.38
N GLN A 3 -9.07 -0.36 -4.56
CA GLN A 3 -9.61 -1.71 -4.61
C GLN A 3 -10.61 -1.99 -5.73
N ASP A 4 -10.97 -1.00 -6.55
CA ASP A 4 -11.89 -1.17 -7.68
C ASP A 4 -11.13 -1.74 -8.87
N ILE A 5 -10.81 -3.03 -8.82
CA ILE A 5 -9.98 -3.76 -9.79
C ILE A 5 -10.78 -4.65 -10.74
N ALA A 6 -12.11 -4.50 -10.78
CA ALA A 6 -12.94 -5.28 -11.69
C ALA A 6 -12.39 -5.27 -13.14
N PRO A 7 -12.47 -6.39 -13.88
CA PRO A 7 -13.19 -7.63 -13.55
C PRO A 7 -12.43 -8.62 -12.65
N TYR A 8 -11.23 -8.28 -12.18
CA TYR A 8 -10.41 -9.14 -11.37
C TYR A 8 -10.92 -9.23 -9.93
N SER A 9 -10.87 -10.43 -9.34
CA SER A 9 -11.12 -10.68 -7.93
C SER A 9 -9.81 -10.65 -7.13
N PHE A 10 -9.89 -10.20 -5.91
CA PHE A 10 -8.80 -10.29 -4.93
C PHE A 10 -9.13 -11.38 -3.92
N CYS A 11 -8.24 -12.34 -3.72
CA CYS A 11 -8.34 -13.36 -2.69
C CYS A 11 -7.10 -13.30 -1.78
N ASN A 12 -7.35 -13.14 -0.50
CA ASN A 12 -6.34 -12.97 0.54
C ASN A 12 -6.27 -14.18 1.49
N ASP A 13 -6.85 -15.30 1.11
CA ASP A 13 -6.81 -16.53 1.91
C ASP A 13 -5.38 -17.02 2.03
N PHE A 14 -4.94 -17.28 3.25
CA PHE A 14 -3.58 -17.74 3.50
C PHE A 14 -3.46 -19.24 3.24
N ALA A 15 -2.42 -19.63 2.51
CA ALA A 15 -2.06 -21.02 2.29
C ALA A 15 -0.54 -21.17 2.11
N TRP A 16 -0.01 -22.33 2.47
CA TRP A 16 1.34 -22.73 2.10
C TRP A 16 1.31 -23.42 0.76
N ILE A 17 1.53 -22.65 -0.31
CA ILE A 17 1.62 -23.14 -1.69
C ILE A 17 2.96 -22.74 -2.28
N ASN A 18 3.48 -23.56 -3.18
CA ASN A 18 4.66 -23.22 -3.95
C ASN A 18 4.27 -22.32 -5.13
N PRO A 19 5.14 -21.40 -5.52
CA PRO A 19 4.88 -20.56 -6.69
C PRO A 19 4.90 -21.38 -7.97
N GLU A 20 3.96 -21.09 -8.86
CA GLU A 20 4.02 -21.56 -10.25
C GLU A 20 5.02 -20.68 -11.04
N PRO A 21 5.60 -21.18 -12.14
CA PRO A 21 6.58 -20.43 -12.93
C PRO A 21 6.12 -19.03 -13.35
N THR A 22 4.83 -18.88 -13.66
CA THR A 22 4.23 -17.63 -14.13
C THR A 22 3.74 -16.69 -13.03
N ASP A 23 3.74 -17.13 -11.77
CA ASP A 23 3.37 -16.31 -10.63
C ASP A 23 4.31 -15.11 -10.48
N ARG A 24 3.82 -14.07 -9.83
CA ARG A 24 4.55 -12.82 -9.69
C ARG A 24 5.26 -12.75 -8.35
N VAL A 25 6.48 -12.28 -8.39
CA VAL A 25 7.25 -11.98 -7.18
C VAL A 25 7.30 -10.48 -6.99
N LEU A 26 6.91 -10.04 -5.80
CA LEU A 26 6.97 -8.65 -5.39
C LEU A 26 8.25 -8.44 -4.60
N VAL A 27 9.22 -7.77 -5.21
CA VAL A 27 10.54 -7.49 -4.62
C VAL A 27 10.62 -6.02 -4.26
N TYR A 28 10.85 -5.73 -2.98
CA TYR A 28 10.92 -4.35 -2.49
C TYR A 28 12.32 -3.96 -2.05
N ARG A 29 12.63 -2.67 -2.23
CA ARG A 29 13.81 -2.02 -1.68
C ARG A 29 13.38 -0.68 -1.07
N GLY A 30 13.24 -0.68 0.25
CA GLY A 30 12.58 0.43 0.96
C GLY A 30 11.14 0.62 0.47
N SER A 31 10.77 1.83 0.08
CA SER A 31 9.44 2.16 -0.45
C SER A 31 9.34 2.03 -1.98
N SER A 32 10.21 1.25 -2.61
CA SER A 32 10.19 1.02 -4.05
C SER A 32 10.06 -0.46 -4.37
N VAL A 33 9.39 -0.79 -5.46
CA VAL A 33 9.17 -2.16 -5.93
C VAL A 33 9.82 -2.38 -7.29
N LEU A 34 10.38 -3.57 -7.50
CA LEU A 34 10.98 -3.96 -8.78
C LEU A 34 9.89 -4.17 -9.84
N VAL A 35 9.95 -3.37 -10.89
CA VAL A 35 8.99 -3.40 -11.99
C VAL A 35 9.66 -3.15 -13.33
N SER A 36 8.99 -3.55 -14.39
CA SER A 36 9.18 -2.99 -15.72
C SER A 36 7.93 -2.27 -16.18
N VAL A 37 8.11 -1.26 -17.03
CA VAL A 37 7.02 -0.52 -17.63
C VAL A 37 7.18 -0.55 -19.14
N ASP A 38 6.25 -1.22 -19.83
CA ASP A 38 6.20 -1.15 -21.29
C ASP A 38 5.54 0.15 -21.71
N THR A 39 6.34 1.10 -22.14
CA THR A 39 5.84 2.30 -22.81
C THR A 39 5.58 1.97 -24.28
N THR A 40 4.34 1.60 -24.63
CA THR A 40 3.93 1.57 -26.04
C THR A 40 3.95 2.97 -26.63
N PRO A 41 4.35 3.15 -27.91
CA PRO A 41 4.39 4.46 -28.53
C PRO A 41 3.01 5.15 -28.48
N GLN A 42 3.02 6.47 -28.34
CA GLN A 42 1.84 7.34 -28.31
C GLN A 42 0.86 7.01 -29.45
N ASN A 43 -0.44 7.05 -29.16
CA ASN A 43 -1.47 7.03 -30.20
C ASN A 43 -1.32 8.28 -31.08
N ALA A 44 -1.85 8.20 -32.30
CA ALA A 44 -1.89 9.31 -33.25
C ALA A 44 -2.62 10.57 -32.74
N SER A 45 -3.31 10.50 -31.59
CA SER A 45 -3.96 11.62 -30.88
C SER A 45 -3.08 12.34 -29.87
N GLY A 46 -1.84 11.89 -29.62
CA GLY A 46 -0.91 12.57 -28.69
C GLY A 46 -1.19 12.38 -27.21
N GLU A 47 -2.18 11.59 -26.83
CA GLU A 47 -2.44 11.24 -25.43
C GLU A 47 -1.41 10.25 -24.91
N ALA A 48 -0.77 10.57 -23.78
CA ALA A 48 0.16 9.67 -23.09
C ALA A 48 -0.60 8.43 -22.65
N ARG A 49 -0.31 7.28 -23.26
CA ARG A 49 -0.79 6.00 -22.73
C ARG A 49 -0.01 5.66 -21.45
N GLU A 50 -0.76 5.35 -20.43
CA GLU A 50 -0.23 4.68 -19.24
C GLU A 50 0.58 3.47 -19.67
N GLY A 51 1.86 3.42 -19.29
CA GLY A 51 2.71 2.26 -19.57
C GLY A 51 2.16 1.04 -18.82
N THR A 52 2.32 -0.15 -19.39
CA THR A 52 1.89 -1.41 -18.77
C THR A 52 2.88 -1.82 -17.70
N LEU A 53 2.46 -1.79 -16.44
CA LEU A 53 3.22 -2.24 -15.28
C LEU A 53 3.37 -3.76 -15.27
N ARG A 54 4.58 -4.27 -15.05
CA ARG A 54 4.87 -5.71 -14.89
C ARG A 54 5.75 -5.95 -13.68
N PHE A 55 5.49 -7.05 -12.97
CA PHE A 55 6.36 -7.62 -11.95
C PHE A 55 7.11 -8.82 -12.51
N PRO A 56 8.32 -9.13 -12.01
CA PRO A 56 9.05 -10.33 -12.42
C PRO A 56 8.24 -11.59 -12.09
N THR A 57 8.41 -12.62 -12.90
CA THR A 57 7.90 -13.95 -12.60
C THR A 57 8.85 -14.70 -11.68
N PHE A 58 8.31 -15.71 -10.97
CA PHE A 58 9.14 -16.59 -10.15
C PHE A 58 10.21 -17.31 -11.00
N GLU A 59 9.81 -17.86 -12.15
CA GLU A 59 10.72 -18.52 -13.10
C GLU A 59 11.86 -17.58 -13.54
N MET A 60 11.53 -16.33 -13.88
CA MET A 60 12.53 -15.35 -14.29
C MET A 60 13.56 -15.11 -13.19
N LEU A 61 13.14 -14.83 -11.95
CA LEU A 61 14.07 -14.55 -10.85
C LEU A 61 14.89 -15.80 -10.49
N ASN A 62 14.29 -16.99 -10.56
CA ASN A 62 14.98 -18.24 -10.27
C ASN A 62 16.01 -18.57 -11.36
N SER A 63 15.68 -18.36 -12.64
CA SER A 63 16.59 -18.64 -13.76
C SER A 63 17.86 -17.81 -13.74
N ILE A 64 17.81 -16.60 -13.22
CA ILE A 64 18.97 -15.72 -13.04
C ILE A 64 19.67 -15.91 -11.69
N GLY A 65 19.20 -16.84 -10.85
CA GLY A 65 19.76 -17.10 -9.52
C GLY A 65 19.49 -15.98 -8.50
N ALA A 66 18.47 -15.14 -8.73
CA ALA A 66 18.13 -14.05 -7.82
C ALA A 66 17.39 -14.52 -6.56
N VAL A 67 16.70 -15.66 -6.61
CA VAL A 67 15.99 -16.22 -5.44
C VAL A 67 16.99 -16.87 -4.50
N VAL A 68 16.97 -16.47 -3.22
CA VAL A 68 17.83 -17.02 -2.17
C VAL A 68 17.03 -17.97 -1.31
N SER A 69 17.46 -19.22 -1.22
CA SER A 69 16.82 -20.27 -0.41
C SER A 69 17.49 -20.55 0.92
N ASP A 70 18.72 -20.06 1.12
CA ASP A 70 19.50 -20.26 2.35
C ASP A 70 20.07 -18.92 2.84
N SER A 71 19.29 -18.22 3.64
CA SER A 71 19.69 -16.94 4.25
C SER A 71 19.17 -16.88 5.69
N ALA A 72 20.00 -16.36 6.59
CA ALA A 72 19.59 -16.05 7.96
C ALA A 72 18.47 -14.98 8.03
N GLU A 73 18.15 -14.37 6.90
CA GLU A 73 17.07 -13.40 6.78
C GLU A 73 15.70 -14.04 6.53
N ILE A 74 15.67 -15.29 6.10
CA ILE A 74 14.42 -16.01 5.84
C ILE A 74 13.80 -16.45 7.16
N ILE A 75 12.54 -16.06 7.37
CA ILE A 75 11.75 -16.54 8.50
C ILE A 75 11.35 -17.99 8.23
N GLN A 76 11.84 -18.92 9.04
CA GLN A 76 11.53 -20.35 8.92
C GLN A 76 10.05 -20.62 9.24
N ARG A 77 9.52 -21.71 8.74
CA ARG A 77 8.21 -22.23 9.12
C ARG A 77 8.28 -22.94 10.48
N ALA A 78 7.15 -23.03 11.15
CA ALA A 78 7.08 -23.71 12.46
C ALA A 78 7.41 -25.23 12.41
N ASP A 79 7.35 -25.83 11.22
CA ASP A 79 7.80 -27.21 10.97
C ASP A 79 9.31 -27.33 10.71
N GLY A 80 10.05 -26.23 10.79
CA GLY A 80 11.50 -26.17 10.59
C GLY A 80 11.94 -26.03 9.12
N MET A 81 11.01 -26.02 8.17
CA MET A 81 11.34 -25.83 6.74
C MET A 81 11.59 -24.34 6.44
N THR A 82 12.54 -24.08 5.55
CA THR A 82 12.78 -22.75 5.00
C THR A 82 11.94 -22.58 3.73
N PRO A 83 10.98 -21.64 3.69
CA PRO A 83 10.20 -21.43 2.48
C PRO A 83 11.05 -20.72 1.43
N GLU A 84 11.03 -21.19 0.18
CA GLU A 84 11.64 -20.52 -0.96
C GLU A 84 10.90 -19.22 -1.31
N ALA A 85 9.58 -19.22 -1.16
CA ALA A 85 8.74 -18.05 -1.31
C ALA A 85 7.55 -18.11 -0.35
N VAL A 86 7.03 -16.95 0.03
CA VAL A 86 5.84 -16.81 0.87
C VAL A 86 4.70 -16.30 0.02
N PHE A 87 3.61 -17.09 -0.05
CA PHE A 87 2.39 -16.69 -0.73
C PHE A 87 1.73 -15.49 -0.03
N LEU A 88 1.37 -14.47 -0.79
CA LEU A 88 0.73 -13.28 -0.27
C LEU A 88 -0.78 -13.26 -0.56
N PHE A 89 -1.16 -13.35 -1.82
CA PHE A 89 -2.56 -13.29 -2.29
C PHE A 89 -2.65 -13.64 -3.78
N THR A 90 -3.87 -13.73 -4.30
CA THR A 90 -4.12 -13.76 -5.74
C THR A 90 -4.88 -12.53 -6.21
N VAL A 91 -4.65 -12.15 -7.47
CA VAL A 91 -5.49 -11.20 -8.21
C VAL A 91 -5.91 -11.87 -9.53
N GLY A 92 -7.17 -12.19 -9.66
CA GLY A 92 -7.63 -13.13 -10.68
C GLY A 92 -6.98 -14.50 -10.47
N ASP A 93 -6.42 -15.06 -11.54
CA ASP A 93 -5.72 -16.36 -11.53
C ASP A 93 -4.21 -16.23 -11.26
N THR A 94 -3.71 -15.02 -10.97
CA THR A 94 -2.27 -14.78 -10.75
C THR A 94 -1.94 -14.80 -9.26
N GLY A 95 -1.02 -15.67 -8.85
CA GLY A 95 -0.42 -15.67 -7.52
C GLY A 95 0.63 -14.58 -7.37
N TYR A 96 0.68 -13.99 -6.18
CA TYR A 96 1.68 -13.01 -5.80
C TYR A 96 2.44 -13.51 -4.59
N PHE A 97 3.76 -13.50 -4.70
CA PHE A 97 4.67 -14.05 -3.70
C PHE A 97 5.70 -13.02 -3.26
N ARG A 98 6.26 -13.25 -2.08
CA ARG A 98 7.47 -12.63 -1.57
C ARG A 98 8.55 -13.70 -1.46
N CYS A 99 9.77 -13.40 -1.88
CA CYS A 99 10.96 -14.21 -1.60
C CYS A 99 12.12 -13.31 -1.20
N GLU A 100 13.12 -13.89 -0.54
CA GLU A 100 14.39 -13.20 -0.36
C GLU A 100 15.18 -13.25 -1.66
N THR A 101 15.87 -12.15 -1.96
CA THR A 101 16.57 -12.00 -3.24
C THR A 101 18.00 -11.50 -3.06
N ASP A 102 18.92 -11.95 -3.92
CA ASP A 102 20.29 -11.45 -3.97
C ASP A 102 20.32 -10.06 -4.63
N CYS A 103 20.71 -9.06 -3.84
CA CYS A 103 20.78 -7.67 -4.28
C CYS A 103 21.75 -7.46 -5.44
N ASN A 104 22.87 -8.20 -5.50
CA ASN A 104 23.88 -8.04 -6.57
C ASN A 104 23.31 -8.55 -7.89
N VAL A 105 22.63 -9.70 -7.88
CA VAL A 105 21.99 -10.27 -9.08
C VAL A 105 20.89 -9.33 -9.59
N LEU A 106 20.11 -8.73 -8.67
CA LEU A 106 19.10 -7.73 -9.06
C LEU A 106 19.72 -6.46 -9.64
N ASP A 107 20.84 -5.99 -9.13
CA ASP A 107 21.54 -4.82 -9.67
C ASP A 107 22.09 -5.11 -11.07
N GLU A 108 22.62 -6.31 -11.33
CA GLU A 108 23.00 -6.76 -12.68
C GLU A 108 21.80 -6.82 -13.64
N LEU A 109 20.63 -7.29 -13.16
CA LEU A 109 19.40 -7.30 -13.94
C LEU A 109 18.98 -5.88 -14.35
N ILE A 110 19.00 -4.93 -13.40
CA ILE A 110 18.61 -3.53 -13.63
C ILE A 110 19.56 -2.84 -14.61
N GLU A 111 20.84 -3.15 -14.52
CA GLU A 111 21.87 -2.61 -15.42
C GLU A 111 21.92 -3.30 -16.79
N GLY A 112 21.07 -4.31 -17.02
CA GLY A 112 21.00 -5.06 -18.27
C GLY A 112 22.21 -5.97 -18.51
N ARG A 113 22.93 -6.37 -17.45
CA ARG A 113 24.11 -7.23 -17.50
C ARG A 113 23.81 -8.68 -17.14
N CYS A 114 22.54 -9.03 -16.97
CA CYS A 114 22.17 -10.36 -16.51
C CYS A 114 22.49 -11.44 -17.55
N ILE A 115 23.32 -12.41 -17.15
CA ILE A 115 23.70 -13.57 -17.97
C ILE A 115 22.84 -14.75 -17.52
N GLY A 116 22.01 -15.30 -18.42
CA GLY A 116 21.25 -16.52 -18.15
C GLY A 116 19.73 -16.41 -18.26
N CYS A 117 19.21 -15.26 -18.65
CA CYS A 117 17.80 -15.16 -19.00
C CYS A 117 17.49 -16.08 -20.19
N ALA A 118 16.67 -17.10 -19.96
CA ALA A 118 16.25 -18.06 -20.98
C ALA A 118 15.35 -17.45 -22.07
N ASP A 119 14.80 -16.26 -21.80
CA ASP A 119 13.90 -15.54 -22.70
C ASP A 119 14.53 -14.23 -23.20
N ASP A 120 14.49 -14.03 -24.52
CA ASP A 120 14.82 -12.74 -25.18
C ASP A 120 14.05 -11.55 -24.58
N LEU A 121 12.92 -11.83 -23.92
CA LEU A 121 12.07 -10.85 -23.25
C LEU A 121 12.78 -10.20 -22.05
N CYS A 122 13.59 -10.95 -21.31
CA CYS A 122 14.31 -10.44 -20.14
C CYS A 122 15.41 -9.44 -20.57
N ALA A 123 16.14 -9.74 -21.64
CA ALA A 123 17.23 -8.91 -22.15
C ALA A 123 16.73 -7.58 -22.79
N GLN A 124 15.47 -7.53 -23.25
CA GLN A 124 14.86 -6.35 -23.86
C GLN A 124 14.03 -5.53 -22.87
N THR A 125 13.73 -6.08 -21.68
CA THR A 125 12.86 -5.46 -20.68
C THR A 125 13.71 -4.64 -19.69
N LYS A 126 13.45 -3.34 -19.61
CA LYS A 126 14.12 -2.47 -18.64
C LYS A 126 13.45 -2.59 -17.27
N TRP A 127 14.15 -3.22 -16.33
CA TRP A 127 13.75 -3.32 -14.93
C TRP A 127 14.24 -2.13 -14.12
N GLN A 128 13.44 -1.72 -13.11
CA GLN A 128 13.81 -0.64 -12.19
C GLN A 128 13.07 -0.78 -10.87
N PHE A 129 13.64 -0.23 -9.79
CA PHE A 129 12.90 0.00 -8.57
C PHE A 129 12.08 1.29 -8.69
N MET A 130 10.76 1.17 -8.67
CA MET A 130 9.83 2.29 -8.78
C MET A 130 9.22 2.57 -7.41
N PRO A 131 9.19 3.85 -6.95
CA PRO A 131 8.49 4.24 -5.74
C PRO A 131 7.02 3.81 -5.77
N ILE A 132 6.51 3.22 -4.70
CA ILE A 132 5.11 2.75 -4.62
C ILE A 132 4.09 3.86 -4.85
N SER A 133 4.44 5.11 -4.52
CA SER A 133 3.61 6.29 -4.77
C SER A 133 3.31 6.53 -6.26
N GLN A 134 4.18 6.04 -7.16
CA GLN A 134 4.04 6.19 -8.60
C GLN A 134 3.23 5.08 -9.25
N LEU A 135 3.01 3.94 -8.59
CA LEU A 135 2.34 2.78 -9.20
C LEU A 135 0.96 3.09 -9.76
N LYS A 136 0.23 4.00 -9.12
CA LYS A 136 -1.12 4.40 -9.57
C LYS A 136 -1.12 5.12 -10.92
N GLN A 137 0.03 5.60 -11.39
CA GLN A 137 0.18 6.29 -12.67
C GLN A 137 0.28 5.34 -13.86
N PHE A 138 0.37 4.03 -13.59
CA PHE A 138 0.57 2.99 -14.60
C PHE A 138 -0.56 1.98 -14.59
N GLY A 139 -0.94 1.53 -15.80
CA GLY A 139 -1.92 0.45 -15.97
C GLY A 139 -1.30 -0.95 -15.97
N PRO A 140 -2.08 -1.98 -15.86
CA PRO A 140 -3.48 -1.95 -15.45
C PRO A 140 -3.63 -1.82 -13.93
N LYS A 141 -4.73 -1.22 -13.48
CA LYS A 141 -5.01 -0.87 -12.07
C LYS A 141 -4.84 -2.02 -11.08
N HIS A 142 -5.23 -3.24 -11.46
CA HIS A 142 -5.10 -4.42 -10.61
C HIS A 142 -3.64 -4.75 -10.27
N ARG A 143 -2.68 -4.41 -11.15
CA ARG A 143 -1.25 -4.60 -10.86
C ARG A 143 -0.73 -3.52 -9.91
N ALA A 144 -1.12 -2.27 -10.11
CA ALA A 144 -0.81 -1.21 -9.14
C ALA A 144 -1.35 -1.55 -7.74
N PHE A 145 -2.59 -2.07 -7.67
CA PHE A 145 -3.19 -2.59 -6.45
C PHE A 145 -2.33 -3.70 -5.82
N ALA A 146 -1.94 -4.71 -6.60
CA ALA A 146 -1.10 -5.81 -6.12
C ALA A 146 0.24 -5.32 -5.56
N GLY A 147 0.92 -4.41 -6.24
CA GLY A 147 2.17 -3.83 -5.76
C GLY A 147 2.02 -3.03 -4.47
N LEU A 148 0.89 -2.35 -4.28
CA LEU A 148 0.61 -1.60 -3.05
C LEU A 148 0.25 -2.52 -1.87
N VAL A 149 -0.60 -3.52 -2.08
CA VAL A 149 -0.95 -4.50 -1.03
C VAL A 149 0.26 -5.36 -0.65
N GLY A 150 1.05 -5.77 -1.64
CA GLY A 150 2.30 -6.51 -1.38
C GLY A 150 3.29 -5.72 -0.55
N PHE A 151 3.36 -4.40 -0.72
CA PHE A 151 4.19 -3.53 0.09
C PHE A 151 3.81 -3.58 1.58
N GLU A 152 2.52 -3.61 1.91
CA GLU A 152 2.08 -3.74 3.31
C GLU A 152 2.58 -5.04 3.94
N TYR A 153 2.48 -6.16 3.20
CA TYR A 153 2.99 -7.44 3.68
C TYR A 153 4.51 -7.45 3.81
N ASP A 154 5.22 -6.94 2.80
CA ASP A 154 6.70 -6.91 2.84
C ASP A 154 7.20 -6.07 4.02
N ALA A 155 6.65 -4.87 4.22
CA ALA A 155 7.00 -3.99 5.34
C ALA A 155 6.71 -4.64 6.70
N TRP A 156 5.61 -5.41 6.80
CA TRP A 156 5.30 -6.15 8.00
C TRP A 156 6.31 -7.28 8.25
N TYR A 157 6.62 -8.12 7.26
CA TYR A 157 7.62 -9.19 7.38
C TYR A 157 9.02 -8.65 7.69
N ALA A 158 9.44 -7.58 7.03
CA ALA A 158 10.75 -6.97 7.25
C ALA A 158 10.96 -6.51 8.70
N THR A 159 9.88 -6.11 9.39
CA THR A 159 9.93 -5.61 10.77
C THR A 159 9.57 -6.65 11.82
N ARG A 160 9.23 -7.89 11.44
CA ARG A 160 8.76 -8.96 12.36
C ARG A 160 9.65 -10.20 12.28
N ARG A 161 10.96 -10.00 12.42
CA ARG A 161 11.98 -11.08 12.39
C ARG A 161 12.29 -11.63 13.77
N PHE A 162 12.22 -10.81 14.79
CA PHE A 162 12.53 -11.16 16.17
C PHE A 162 11.36 -10.83 17.09
N CYS A 163 11.18 -11.67 18.12
CA CYS A 163 10.18 -11.46 19.14
C CYS A 163 10.47 -10.20 19.96
N GLY A 164 9.55 -9.25 19.96
CA GLY A 164 9.65 -8.01 20.74
C GLY A 164 9.68 -8.23 22.27
N ARG A 165 9.31 -9.46 22.75
CA ARG A 165 9.30 -9.80 24.16
C ARG A 165 10.61 -10.44 24.64
N CYS A 166 11.21 -11.34 23.87
CA CYS A 166 12.36 -12.15 24.32
C CYS A 166 13.52 -12.21 23.32
N GLY A 167 13.45 -11.52 22.18
CA GLY A 167 14.52 -11.44 21.19
C GLY A 167 14.72 -12.70 20.33
N THR A 168 13.96 -13.78 20.57
CA THR A 168 14.08 -15.03 19.80
C THR A 168 13.61 -14.82 18.36
N PRO A 169 14.28 -15.39 17.34
CA PRO A 169 13.78 -15.39 15.97
C PRO A 169 12.34 -15.93 15.90
N LEU A 170 11.49 -15.24 15.18
CA LEU A 170 10.11 -15.65 14.96
C LEU A 170 10.05 -16.70 13.85
N VAL A 171 9.01 -17.54 13.86
CA VAL A 171 8.73 -18.52 12.81
C VAL A 171 7.34 -18.30 12.24
N HIS A 172 7.15 -18.63 10.96
CA HIS A 172 5.83 -18.62 10.34
C HIS A 172 4.92 -19.66 10.98
N ASP A 173 3.68 -19.31 11.25
CA ASP A 173 2.64 -20.27 11.60
C ASP A 173 2.22 -21.10 10.38
N MET A 174 1.67 -22.31 10.64
CA MET A 174 1.30 -23.24 9.57
C MET A 174 -0.14 -23.07 9.10
N VAL A 175 -0.98 -22.39 9.87
CA VAL A 175 -2.43 -22.28 9.63
C VAL A 175 -2.82 -20.84 9.40
N GLU A 176 -2.27 -19.93 10.19
CA GLU A 176 -2.63 -18.50 10.15
C GLU A 176 -1.53 -17.67 9.50
N ARG A 177 -1.93 -16.59 8.85
CA ARG A 177 -0.99 -15.56 8.37
C ARG A 177 -0.45 -14.76 9.55
N MET A 178 0.46 -15.36 10.29
CA MET A 178 1.15 -14.74 11.43
C MET A 178 2.56 -15.29 11.56
N VAL A 179 3.37 -14.63 12.36
CA VAL A 179 4.61 -15.19 12.89
C VAL A 179 4.47 -15.35 14.40
N ARG A 180 5.11 -16.38 14.93
CA ARG A 180 5.07 -16.71 16.36
C ARG A 180 6.45 -16.89 16.94
N CYS A 181 6.58 -16.64 18.22
CA CYS A 181 7.80 -16.93 18.96
C CYS A 181 7.78 -18.39 19.43
N PRO A 182 8.74 -19.24 19.01
CA PRO A 182 8.79 -20.64 19.44
C PRO A 182 9.15 -20.76 20.92
N GLN A 183 9.75 -19.74 21.54
CA GLN A 183 10.17 -19.77 22.94
C GLN A 183 9.09 -19.28 23.91
N CYS A 184 8.47 -18.12 23.66
CA CYS A 184 7.54 -17.50 24.62
C CYS A 184 6.09 -17.48 24.17
N GLY A 185 5.78 -18.01 22.96
CA GLY A 185 4.43 -18.11 22.41
C GLY A 185 3.83 -16.79 21.94
N ALA A 186 4.56 -15.68 21.95
CA ALA A 186 4.06 -14.41 21.42
C ALA A 186 3.68 -14.54 19.93
N MET A 187 2.54 -14.00 19.57
CA MET A 187 1.99 -14.03 18.21
C MET A 187 1.96 -12.62 17.62
N GLU A 188 2.32 -12.49 16.35
CA GLU A 188 2.28 -11.24 15.61
C GLU A 188 1.52 -11.46 14.29
N PHE A 189 0.42 -10.74 14.13
CA PHE A 189 -0.39 -10.72 12.94
C PHE A 189 -0.07 -9.48 12.09
N PRO A 190 -0.33 -9.48 10.77
CA PRO A 190 -0.35 -8.25 9.98
C PRO A 190 -1.27 -7.23 10.61
N LYS A 191 -0.82 -5.98 10.71
CA LYS A 191 -1.54 -4.91 11.41
C LYS A 191 -2.07 -3.89 10.43
N LEU A 192 -3.33 -3.51 10.62
CA LEU A 192 -3.92 -2.34 9.99
C LEU A 192 -4.23 -1.30 11.07
N PHE A 193 -3.95 -0.04 10.75
CA PHE A 193 -4.23 1.08 11.64
C PHE A 193 -5.54 1.74 11.20
N PRO A 194 -6.61 1.69 12.02
CA PRO A 194 -7.86 2.38 11.70
C PRO A 194 -7.62 3.88 11.72
N ALA A 195 -8.15 4.56 10.71
CA ALA A 195 -8.10 6.01 10.59
C ALA A 195 -9.37 6.53 9.96
N VAL A 196 -9.70 7.79 10.19
CA VAL A 196 -10.84 8.46 9.57
C VAL A 196 -10.39 9.45 8.50
N ILE A 197 -11.26 9.70 7.52
CA ILE A 197 -11.14 10.79 6.58
C ILE A 197 -12.50 11.48 6.46
N VAL A 198 -12.54 12.80 6.60
CA VAL A 198 -13.76 13.54 6.95
C VAL A 198 -14.03 14.69 5.96
N GLY A 199 -15.10 14.56 5.19
CA GLY A 199 -15.63 15.64 4.38
C GLY A 199 -16.61 16.49 5.19
N ILE A 200 -16.22 17.70 5.57
CA ILE A 200 -17.02 18.62 6.40
C ILE A 200 -17.75 19.61 5.50
N VAL A 201 -19.08 19.65 5.64
CA VAL A 201 -19.96 20.49 4.81
C VAL A 201 -20.60 21.59 5.65
N ASP A 202 -20.45 22.84 5.22
CA ASP A 202 -21.29 23.95 5.66
C ASP A 202 -22.54 24.00 4.74
N THR A 203 -23.63 23.40 5.20
CA THR A 203 -24.87 23.30 4.41
C THR A 203 -25.56 24.65 4.22
N GLN A 204 -25.33 25.63 5.12
CA GLN A 204 -25.93 26.96 5.02
C GLN A 204 -25.26 27.80 3.91
N ARG A 205 -23.95 27.60 3.70
CA ARG A 205 -23.15 28.38 2.73
C ARG A 205 -22.77 27.58 1.49
N ASN A 206 -23.21 26.31 1.41
CA ASN A 206 -22.87 25.38 0.32
C ASN A 206 -21.34 25.23 0.11
N LYS A 207 -20.59 25.10 1.21
CA LYS A 207 -19.14 25.00 1.19
C LYS A 207 -18.64 23.69 1.78
N VAL A 208 -17.43 23.30 1.37
CA VAL A 208 -16.68 22.17 1.92
C VAL A 208 -15.37 22.66 2.49
N LEU A 209 -14.98 22.12 3.64
CA LEU A 209 -13.66 22.36 4.22
C LEU A 209 -12.62 21.54 3.50
N VAL A 210 -11.53 22.20 3.10
CA VAL A 210 -10.33 21.56 2.56
C VAL A 210 -9.12 22.06 3.33
N SER A 211 -8.09 21.25 3.38
CA SER A 211 -6.84 21.56 4.09
C SER A 211 -5.62 21.31 3.19
N ARG A 212 -4.46 21.79 3.63
CA ARG A 212 -3.14 21.41 3.10
C ARG A 212 -2.24 21.08 4.25
N TYR A 213 -1.52 19.97 4.14
CA TYR A 213 -0.58 19.52 5.17
C TYR A 213 0.64 20.44 5.24
N ALA A 214 1.06 20.74 6.45
CA ALA A 214 2.33 21.39 6.72
C ALA A 214 3.51 20.42 6.45
N ASN A 215 4.63 20.97 6.00
CA ASN A 215 5.90 20.24 5.87
C ASN A 215 5.86 18.92 5.06
N ARG A 216 4.89 18.75 4.17
CA ARG A 216 4.82 17.60 3.25
C ARG A 216 5.05 18.03 1.80
N GLU A 217 5.60 17.13 1.00
CA GLU A 217 5.74 17.33 -0.46
C GLU A 217 4.38 17.39 -1.17
N TYR A 218 3.37 16.74 -0.59
CA TYR A 218 2.02 16.75 -1.13
C TYR A 218 1.36 18.12 -0.90
N LYS A 219 1.23 18.89 -1.98
CA LYS A 219 0.72 20.28 -1.96
C LYS A 219 -0.74 20.43 -2.43
N ARG A 220 -1.44 19.32 -2.66
CA ARG A 220 -2.85 19.33 -3.07
C ARG A 220 -3.77 19.48 -1.87
N TYR A 221 -5.04 19.76 -2.15
CA TYR A 221 -6.07 19.74 -1.12
C TYR A 221 -6.22 18.35 -0.51
N ALA A 222 -6.41 18.31 0.77
CA ALA A 222 -6.71 17.14 1.57
C ALA A 222 -7.99 17.39 2.41
N LEU A 223 -8.58 16.31 2.88
CA LEU A 223 -9.60 16.35 3.92
C LEU A 223 -8.95 16.14 5.28
N ILE A 224 -9.65 16.49 6.35
CA ILE A 224 -9.22 16.18 7.72
C ILE A 224 -9.13 14.67 7.88
N ALA A 225 -8.03 14.17 8.42
CA ALA A 225 -7.82 12.74 8.56
C ALA A 225 -6.84 12.42 9.69
N GLY A 226 -7.19 11.44 10.52
CA GLY A 226 -6.31 11.00 11.60
C GLY A 226 -6.58 9.60 12.09
N PHE A 227 -5.67 9.09 12.92
CA PHE A 227 -5.74 7.73 13.45
C PHE A 227 -6.67 7.64 14.66
N CYS A 228 -7.34 6.48 14.77
CA CYS A 228 -8.10 6.17 15.98
C CYS A 228 -7.14 5.94 17.14
N GLU A 229 -7.47 6.49 18.29
CA GLU A 229 -6.78 6.24 19.55
C GLU A 229 -7.39 5.03 20.29
N MET A 230 -6.61 4.42 21.19
CA MET A 230 -7.11 3.29 21.99
C MET A 230 -8.29 3.71 22.85
N GLY A 231 -9.41 3.02 22.66
CA GLY A 231 -10.65 3.28 23.39
C GLY A 231 -11.63 4.18 22.66
N GLU A 232 -11.24 4.77 21.53
CA GLU A 232 -12.16 5.55 20.68
C GLU A 232 -12.95 4.67 19.72
N THR A 233 -14.17 5.09 19.42
CA THR A 233 -14.89 4.68 18.21
C THR A 233 -14.44 5.55 17.02
N VAL A 234 -14.70 5.08 15.79
CA VAL A 234 -14.39 5.89 14.59
C VAL A 234 -15.16 7.20 14.55
N GLU A 235 -16.36 7.25 15.12
CA GLU A 235 -17.18 8.47 15.26
C GLU A 235 -16.56 9.46 16.25
N GLU A 236 -16.06 8.99 17.38
CA GLU A 236 -15.35 9.82 18.37
C GLU A 236 -14.04 10.37 17.77
N THR A 237 -13.30 9.55 17.01
CA THR A 237 -12.13 9.98 16.27
C THR A 237 -12.47 11.12 15.30
N VAL A 238 -13.58 11.04 14.55
CA VAL A 238 -14.03 12.16 13.68
C VAL A 238 -14.18 13.45 14.48
N HIS A 239 -14.85 13.40 15.64
CA HIS A 239 -15.07 14.58 16.46
C HIS A 239 -13.78 15.15 17.03
N ARG A 240 -12.85 14.30 17.48
CA ARG A 240 -11.57 14.70 18.02
C ARG A 240 -10.69 15.37 16.96
N GLU A 241 -10.45 14.68 15.83
CA GLU A 241 -9.59 15.16 14.75
C GLU A 241 -10.08 16.51 14.19
N VAL A 242 -11.37 16.64 13.93
CA VAL A 242 -11.95 17.91 13.47
C VAL A 242 -11.76 19.02 14.51
N LYS A 243 -11.85 18.66 15.79
CA LYS A 243 -11.65 19.64 16.87
C LYS A 243 -10.18 20.03 17.01
N GLU A 244 -9.26 19.10 16.88
CA GLU A 244 -7.82 19.31 17.04
C GLU A 244 -7.25 20.09 15.85
N GLU A 245 -7.45 19.60 14.63
CA GLU A 245 -6.83 20.18 13.44
C GLU A 245 -7.40 21.55 13.05
N VAL A 246 -8.71 21.76 13.20
CA VAL A 246 -9.39 22.98 12.69
C VAL A 246 -10.29 23.69 13.70
N GLY A 247 -10.39 23.21 14.94
CA GLY A 247 -11.15 23.83 16.02
C GLY A 247 -12.66 23.81 15.84
N LEU A 248 -13.19 23.07 14.88
CA LEU A 248 -14.61 23.04 14.55
C LEU A 248 -15.37 21.95 15.34
N ARG A 249 -16.70 22.05 15.34
CA ARG A 249 -17.59 20.99 15.78
C ARG A 249 -18.42 20.51 14.61
N VAL A 250 -18.73 19.22 14.60
CA VAL A 250 -19.51 18.58 13.53
C VAL A 250 -20.64 17.75 14.10
N LYS A 251 -21.65 17.50 13.27
CA LYS A 251 -22.83 16.68 13.57
C LYS A 251 -23.27 15.91 12.34
N ASN A 252 -24.29 15.05 12.48
CA ASN A 252 -24.91 14.31 11.40
C ASN A 252 -23.88 13.51 10.60
N LEU A 253 -23.01 12.78 11.32
CA LEU A 253 -21.98 11.93 10.71
C LEU A 253 -22.65 10.85 9.86
N ARG A 254 -22.21 10.71 8.62
CA ARG A 254 -22.65 9.68 7.69
C ARG A 254 -21.46 8.94 7.16
N TYR A 255 -21.38 7.65 7.48
CA TYR A 255 -20.38 6.78 6.88
C TYR A 255 -20.56 6.72 5.36
N TYR A 256 -19.47 6.87 4.63
CA TYR A 256 -19.45 6.81 3.17
C TYR A 256 -18.93 5.46 2.67
N LYS A 257 -17.64 5.21 2.87
CA LYS A 257 -16.94 3.98 2.46
C LYS A 257 -15.68 3.80 3.30
N SER A 258 -15.14 2.58 3.30
CA SER A 258 -13.77 2.33 3.76
C SER A 258 -12.84 2.14 2.58
N GLN A 259 -11.56 2.44 2.80
CA GLN A 259 -10.50 2.21 1.84
C GLN A 259 -9.23 1.76 2.52
N PRO A 260 -8.64 0.59 2.10
CA PRO A 260 -7.28 0.25 2.43
C PRO A 260 -6.31 1.31 1.90
N TRP A 261 -5.35 1.69 2.73
CA TRP A 261 -4.36 2.69 2.40
C TRP A 261 -2.95 2.18 2.68
N PRO A 262 -2.37 1.39 1.74
CA PRO A 262 -1.11 0.70 1.90
C PRO A 262 0.10 1.56 2.33
N PRO A 263 0.24 2.82 1.88
CA PRO A 263 1.40 3.62 2.27
C PRO A 263 1.59 3.82 3.78
N SER A 264 0.52 3.73 4.57
CA SER A 264 0.56 3.83 6.03
C SER A 264 -0.04 2.62 6.73
N SER A 265 -0.27 1.50 6.02
CA SER A 265 -0.95 0.31 6.54
C SER A 265 -2.27 0.65 7.24
N SER A 266 -3.02 1.60 6.69
CA SER A 266 -4.26 2.09 7.30
C SER A 266 -5.49 1.51 6.63
N LEU A 267 -6.54 1.37 7.43
CA LEU A 267 -7.90 1.23 6.93
C LEU A 267 -8.64 2.54 7.19
N LEU A 268 -8.85 3.32 6.14
CA LEU A 268 -9.53 4.59 6.21
C LEU A 268 -11.05 4.41 6.23
N PHE A 269 -11.72 5.07 7.18
CA PHE A 269 -13.17 5.17 7.26
C PHE A 269 -13.59 6.57 6.81
N GLY A 270 -14.21 6.66 5.64
CA GLY A 270 -14.69 7.91 5.07
C GLY A 270 -16.04 8.34 5.68
N PHE A 271 -16.10 9.57 6.16
CA PHE A 271 -17.31 10.19 6.68
C PHE A 271 -17.61 11.51 5.98
N PHE A 272 -18.89 11.77 5.75
CA PHE A 272 -19.41 13.12 5.56
C PHE A 272 -20.11 13.59 6.82
N CYS A 273 -19.88 14.83 7.19
CA CYS A 273 -20.54 15.46 8.34
C CYS A 273 -20.89 16.91 8.05
N GLU A 274 -21.78 17.47 8.87
CA GLU A 274 -22.21 18.85 8.79
C GLU A 274 -21.53 19.69 9.86
N LEU A 275 -21.16 20.92 9.50
CA LEU A 275 -20.71 21.91 10.47
C LEU A 275 -21.76 22.12 11.57
N ASP A 276 -21.32 22.13 12.84
CA ASP A 276 -22.16 22.45 14.00
C ASP A 276 -21.70 23.75 14.65
N GLY A 277 -22.41 24.82 14.38
CA GLY A 277 -22.17 26.15 14.94
C GLY A 277 -21.28 27.06 14.09
N SER A 278 -20.21 27.64 14.68
CA SER A 278 -19.33 28.58 14.00
C SER A 278 -18.46 27.92 12.93
N ASN A 279 -18.27 28.61 11.81
CA ASN A 279 -17.35 28.20 10.74
C ASN A 279 -15.95 28.83 10.87
N SER A 280 -15.66 29.47 12.01
CA SER A 280 -14.35 30.05 12.28
C SER A 280 -13.32 28.97 12.51
N ILE A 281 -12.36 28.85 11.61
CA ILE A 281 -11.27 27.88 11.67
C ILE A 281 -10.24 28.35 12.69
N LYS A 282 -9.84 27.43 13.58
CA LYS A 282 -8.68 27.57 14.44
C LYS A 282 -7.71 26.46 14.07
N LEU A 283 -6.75 26.82 13.24
CA LEU A 283 -5.79 25.90 12.66
C LEU A 283 -4.80 25.36 13.70
N ASP A 284 -4.50 24.05 13.63
CA ASP A 284 -3.27 23.51 14.19
C ASP A 284 -2.16 23.67 13.15
N ASP A 285 -1.27 24.62 13.38
CA ASP A 285 -0.16 25.00 12.47
C ASP A 285 1.00 23.99 12.46
N HIS A 286 1.00 23.01 13.36
CA HIS A 286 1.96 21.92 13.36
C HIS A 286 1.61 20.86 12.28
N GLU A 287 0.33 20.61 12.05
CA GLU A 287 -0.15 19.59 11.13
C GLU A 287 -0.60 20.16 9.79
N LEU A 288 -1.23 21.33 9.79
CA LEU A 288 -1.80 21.94 8.61
C LEU A 288 -1.11 23.27 8.25
N GLU A 289 -0.74 23.42 6.99
CA GLU A 289 -0.29 24.70 6.42
C GLU A 289 -1.46 25.68 6.25
N SER A 290 -2.64 25.16 5.85
CA SER A 290 -3.85 25.95 5.66
C SER A 290 -5.11 25.08 5.73
N ALA A 291 -6.22 25.71 6.10
CA ALA A 291 -7.56 25.16 5.92
C ALA A 291 -8.51 26.27 5.48
N GLU A 292 -9.38 25.97 4.53
CA GLU A 292 -10.28 26.95 3.95
C GLU A 292 -11.63 26.34 3.52
N TRP A 293 -12.66 27.19 3.51
CA TRP A 293 -13.97 26.83 3.00
C TRP A 293 -14.08 27.19 1.53
N ILE A 294 -14.18 26.19 0.66
CA ILE A 294 -14.39 26.37 -0.79
C ILE A 294 -15.81 26.04 -1.21
N ASP A 295 -16.28 26.69 -2.29
CA ASP A 295 -17.59 26.38 -2.86
C ASP A 295 -17.58 24.95 -3.41
N ARG A 296 -18.63 24.17 -3.21
CA ARG A 296 -18.73 22.79 -3.67
C ARG A 296 -18.49 22.63 -5.17
N ASP A 297 -18.93 23.62 -5.96
CA ASP A 297 -18.79 23.63 -7.41
C ASP A 297 -17.34 23.89 -7.86
N LYS A 298 -16.46 24.31 -6.95
CA LYS A 298 -15.04 24.58 -7.20
C LYS A 298 -14.12 23.50 -6.67
N LEU A 299 -14.68 22.41 -6.13
CA LEU A 299 -13.87 21.25 -5.75
C LEU A 299 -13.16 20.68 -6.97
N PRO A 300 -11.85 20.46 -6.92
CA PRO A 300 -11.15 19.80 -8.01
C PRO A 300 -11.71 18.39 -8.20
N CYS A 301 -12.18 18.08 -9.40
CA CYS A 301 -12.55 16.73 -9.80
C CYS A 301 -11.31 16.02 -10.36
N ASP A 302 -10.37 15.68 -9.50
CA ASP A 302 -9.16 14.97 -9.90
C ASP A 302 -9.33 13.50 -9.51
N GLU A 303 -9.86 12.69 -10.43
CA GLU A 303 -10.22 11.28 -10.17
C GLU A 303 -8.99 10.40 -9.91
N ASP A 304 -7.80 10.80 -10.38
CA ASP A 304 -6.62 9.92 -10.42
C ASP A 304 -5.76 9.94 -9.15
N TYR A 305 -5.93 10.89 -8.23
CA TYR A 305 -5.01 11.09 -7.11
C TYR A 305 -5.68 11.24 -5.74
N SER A 306 -7.00 11.28 -5.68
CA SER A 306 -7.74 11.36 -4.41
C SER A 306 -8.25 10.00 -3.93
N LEU A 307 -8.52 9.94 -2.64
CA LEU A 307 -9.23 8.82 -2.00
C LEU A 307 -10.67 8.69 -2.49
#